data_f29938ca0475e0f45731608f8d749f3a
#
_entry.id   f29938ca0475e0f45731608f8d749f3a
#
_cell.length_a   1.000
_cell.length_b   1.000
_cell.length_c   1.000
_cell.angle_alpha   90.00
_cell.angle_beta   90.00
_cell.angle_gamma   90.00
#
_symmetry.space_group_name_H-M   'P 1'
#
loop_
_entity.id
_entity.type
_entity.pdbx_description
1 polymer ?
#
loop_
_entity_poly.entity_id
_entity_poly.type
_entity_poly.pdbx_seq_one_letter_code
_entity_poly.pdbx_strand_id
1 'polypeptide(L)'
;MLPELKDSADISISGRPEWRDVEAQLNAAVFRGLLAYLRRYPHTLIAPLMLEVPGKDGARHRLTPERLRAMDDAELSPIVQTVLRPGAINLQRYTGGRGGYPYWHCELYPRDAHGETLHRHLLWTIYLNDGFGEGETEFLYQQRKIAPRAGSLLIAPAAFTHTHRGNRPQGGDKFIATSWILFQRAERLYAGG
;
A
#
# COMPACT_ATOMS: atom_id res chain seq x y z
N MET A 1 -0.98 -7.44 -21.51
CA MET A 1 -1.55 -6.11 -21.16
C MET A 1 -1.29 -5.20 -22.34
N LEU A 2 -2.21 -4.32 -22.72
CA LEU A 2 -2.05 -3.41 -23.86
C LEU A 2 -1.04 -2.32 -23.49
N PRO A 3 0.03 -2.09 -24.31
CA PRO A 3 1.09 -1.12 -23.98
C PRO A 3 0.60 0.32 -23.83
N GLU A 4 -0.50 0.69 -24.49
CA GLU A 4 -1.14 2.00 -24.34
C GLU A 4 -1.75 2.20 -22.95
N LEU A 5 -2.12 1.12 -22.24
CA LEU A 5 -2.67 1.17 -20.87
C LEU A 5 -1.55 1.11 -19.84
N LYS A 6 -0.57 0.21 -20.03
CA LYS A 6 0.60 0.06 -19.17
C LYS A 6 1.77 -0.50 -19.96
N ASP A 7 2.89 0.20 -19.98
CA ASP A 7 4.17 -0.24 -20.55
C ASP A 7 5.25 -0.26 -19.46
N SER A 8 5.54 -1.45 -18.92
CA SER A 8 6.54 -1.68 -17.88
C SER A 8 7.12 -3.09 -17.97
N ALA A 9 8.31 -3.27 -17.44
CA ALA A 9 8.87 -4.59 -17.14
C ALA A 9 8.70 -4.85 -15.65
N ASP A 10 7.94 -5.89 -15.30
CA ASP A 10 7.54 -6.21 -13.93
C ASP A 10 8.13 -7.56 -13.50
N ILE A 11 8.59 -7.66 -12.26
CA ILE A 11 8.95 -8.89 -11.59
C ILE A 11 8.27 -8.97 -10.21
N SER A 12 7.54 -10.07 -9.95
CA SER A 12 7.06 -10.37 -8.60
C SER A 12 8.19 -11.02 -7.80
N ILE A 13 8.51 -10.45 -6.64
CA ILE A 13 9.61 -10.92 -5.79
C ILE A 13 9.15 -11.74 -4.59
N SER A 14 7.88 -11.60 -4.20
CA SER A 14 7.36 -12.27 -3.00
C SER A 14 7.36 -13.78 -3.12
N GLY A 15 7.83 -14.44 -2.06
CA GLY A 15 7.95 -15.88 -1.98
C GLY A 15 9.13 -16.49 -2.76
N ARG A 16 10.01 -15.67 -3.34
CA ARG A 16 11.21 -16.12 -4.05
C ARG A 16 12.42 -16.11 -3.13
N PRO A 17 13.12 -17.25 -2.95
CA PRO A 17 14.25 -17.34 -2.03
C PRO A 17 15.35 -16.30 -2.29
N GLU A 18 15.66 -16.03 -3.55
CA GLU A 18 16.68 -15.08 -3.99
C GLU A 18 16.36 -13.61 -3.66
N TRP A 19 15.10 -13.31 -3.37
CA TRP A 19 14.63 -11.96 -3.03
C TRP A 19 14.23 -11.80 -1.55
N ARG A 20 14.41 -12.84 -0.72
CA ARG A 20 13.94 -12.87 0.67
C ARG A 20 14.39 -11.65 1.48
N ASP A 21 15.66 -11.28 1.39
CA ASP A 21 16.21 -10.17 2.19
C ASP A 21 15.67 -8.82 1.71
N VAL A 22 15.53 -8.65 0.40
CA VAL A 22 14.93 -7.43 -0.19
C VAL A 22 13.46 -7.34 0.19
N GLU A 23 12.70 -8.43 0.08
CA GLU A 23 11.30 -8.49 0.49
C GLU A 23 11.13 -8.13 1.98
N ALA A 24 11.98 -8.67 2.86
CA ALA A 24 11.96 -8.38 4.30
C ALA A 24 12.23 -6.90 4.59
N GLN A 25 13.24 -6.30 3.92
CA GLN A 25 13.57 -4.89 4.09
C GLN A 25 12.44 -3.97 3.61
N LEU A 26 11.83 -4.25 2.45
CA LEU A 26 10.71 -3.49 1.92
C LEU A 26 9.49 -3.60 2.84
N ASN A 27 9.14 -4.80 3.29
CA ASN A 27 8.03 -5.01 4.21
C ASN A 27 8.25 -4.27 5.54
N ALA A 28 9.47 -4.30 6.10
CA ALA A 28 9.80 -3.56 7.33
C ALA A 28 9.69 -2.04 7.14
N ALA A 29 10.15 -1.50 6.01
CA ALA A 29 10.04 -0.09 5.69
C ALA A 29 8.58 0.35 5.53
N VAL A 30 7.80 -0.43 4.77
CA VAL A 30 6.36 -0.20 4.57
C VAL A 30 5.60 -0.28 5.88
N PHE A 31 5.90 -1.27 6.74
CA PHE A 31 5.23 -1.44 8.03
C PHE A 31 5.44 -0.24 8.94
N ARG A 32 6.69 0.28 9.07
CA ARG A 32 6.95 1.52 9.81
C ARG A 32 6.17 2.71 9.25
N GLY A 33 6.15 2.86 7.92
CA GLY A 33 5.36 3.89 7.26
C GLY A 33 3.85 3.75 7.48
N LEU A 34 3.36 2.50 7.51
CA LEU A 34 1.96 2.19 7.80
C LEU A 34 1.56 2.60 9.22
N LEU A 35 2.37 2.31 10.25
CA LEU A 35 2.09 2.72 11.63
C LEU A 35 1.96 4.25 11.72
N ALA A 36 2.85 5.00 11.08
CA ALA A 36 2.78 6.45 11.02
C ALA A 36 1.53 6.93 10.26
N TYR A 37 1.19 6.27 9.14
CA TYR A 37 -0.01 6.56 8.34
C TYR A 37 -1.29 6.35 9.16
N LEU A 38 -1.40 5.25 9.90
CA LEU A 38 -2.56 4.93 10.71
C LEU A 38 -2.76 5.93 11.87
N ARG A 39 -1.68 6.41 12.50
CA ARG A 39 -1.78 7.48 13.50
C ARG A 39 -2.27 8.80 12.89
N ARG A 40 -1.86 9.10 11.66
CA ARG A 40 -2.33 10.29 10.93
C ARG A 40 -3.78 10.15 10.46
N TYR A 41 -4.18 8.95 10.04
CA TYR A 41 -5.49 8.64 9.48
C TYR A 41 -6.14 7.44 10.21
N PRO A 42 -6.49 7.57 11.52
CA PRO A 42 -6.89 6.44 12.35
C PRO A 42 -8.15 5.73 11.86
N HIS A 43 -9.06 6.44 11.18
CA HIS A 43 -10.26 5.85 10.61
C HIS A 43 -9.99 4.86 9.48
N THR A 44 -8.79 4.82 8.91
CA THR A 44 -8.35 3.75 8.01
C THR A 44 -8.47 2.38 8.67
N LEU A 45 -8.19 2.27 9.96
CA LEU A 45 -8.27 1.03 10.73
C LEU A 45 -9.60 0.89 11.50
N ILE A 46 -10.11 1.99 12.07
CA ILE A 46 -11.23 1.98 13.01
C ILE A 46 -12.59 1.92 12.28
N ALA A 47 -12.74 2.66 11.17
CA ALA A 47 -14.05 2.79 10.52
C ALA A 47 -14.57 1.48 9.90
N PRO A 48 -13.75 0.62 9.29
CA PRO A 48 -14.22 -0.65 8.72
C PRO A 48 -14.57 -1.70 9.78
N LEU A 49 -13.93 -1.63 10.96
CA LEU A 49 -14.01 -2.66 11.99
C LEU A 49 -14.19 -2.00 13.35
N MET A 50 -15.17 -2.45 14.11
CA MET A 50 -15.40 -2.00 15.50
C MET A 50 -14.41 -2.69 16.44
N LEU A 51 -13.13 -2.34 16.33
CA LEU A 51 -12.06 -2.96 17.08
C LEU A 51 -12.16 -2.66 18.57
N GLU A 52 -11.98 -3.69 19.39
CA GLU A 52 -11.83 -3.58 20.82
C GLU A 52 -10.43 -4.02 21.24
N VAL A 53 -9.86 -3.31 22.20
CA VAL A 53 -8.52 -3.55 22.74
C VAL A 53 -8.56 -3.61 24.25
N PRO A 54 -7.67 -4.37 24.91
CA PRO A 54 -7.62 -4.44 26.37
C PRO A 54 -7.38 -3.05 26.99
N GLY A 55 -8.13 -2.72 28.03
CA GLY A 55 -7.91 -1.55 28.86
C GLY A 55 -6.97 -1.83 30.04
N LYS A 56 -6.52 -0.78 30.72
CA LYS A 56 -5.73 -0.90 31.96
C LYS A 56 -6.54 -1.52 33.13
N ASP A 57 -7.86 -1.46 33.00
CA ASP A 57 -8.83 -2.05 33.97
C ASP A 57 -9.11 -3.53 33.69
N GLY A 58 -8.45 -4.13 32.68
CA GLY A 58 -8.67 -5.51 32.24
C GLY A 58 -9.92 -5.71 31.38
N ALA A 59 -10.75 -4.70 31.18
CA ALA A 59 -11.90 -4.75 30.30
C ALA A 59 -11.50 -4.49 28.86
N ARG A 60 -12.37 -4.89 27.91
CA ARG A 60 -12.18 -4.53 26.50
C ARG A 60 -12.92 -3.23 26.21
N HIS A 61 -12.24 -2.32 25.53
CA HIS A 61 -12.79 -1.02 25.15
C HIS A 61 -12.64 -0.81 23.64
N ARG A 62 -13.58 -0.11 23.04
CA ARG A 62 -13.48 0.29 21.63
C ARG A 62 -12.21 1.09 21.41
N LEU A 63 -11.52 0.78 20.33
CA LEU A 63 -10.37 1.55 19.88
C LEU A 63 -10.83 2.91 19.33
N THR A 64 -10.45 3.98 20.01
CA THR A 64 -10.75 5.35 19.56
C THR A 64 -9.57 5.95 18.77
N PRO A 65 -9.80 6.99 17.95
CA PRO A 65 -8.74 7.70 17.27
C PRO A 65 -7.66 8.25 18.21
N GLU A 66 -8.05 8.77 19.35
CA GLU A 66 -7.14 9.34 20.37
C GLU A 66 -6.25 8.25 20.94
N ARG A 67 -6.85 7.11 21.31
CA ARG A 67 -6.12 5.96 21.84
C ARG A 67 -5.15 5.40 20.80
N LEU A 68 -5.57 5.23 19.53
CA LEU A 68 -4.69 4.75 18.46
C LEU A 68 -3.49 5.68 18.26
N ARG A 69 -3.71 7.01 18.26
CA ARG A 69 -2.61 7.98 18.14
C ARG A 69 -1.63 7.94 19.30
N ALA A 70 -2.10 7.60 20.50
CA ALA A 70 -1.28 7.52 21.71
C ALA A 70 -0.50 6.21 21.85
N MET A 71 -0.86 5.17 21.08
CA MET A 71 -0.15 3.88 21.10
C MET A 71 1.25 4.03 20.54
N ASP A 72 2.22 3.41 21.20
CA ASP A 72 3.54 3.20 20.64
C ASP A 72 3.53 2.10 19.54
N ASP A 73 4.69 1.82 18.94
CA ASP A 73 4.79 0.82 17.88
C ASP A 73 4.59 -0.61 18.41
N ALA A 74 4.98 -0.89 19.66
CA ALA A 74 4.81 -2.21 20.28
C ALA A 74 3.33 -2.52 20.56
N GLU A 75 2.55 -1.52 20.97
CA GLU A 75 1.11 -1.64 21.22
C GLU A 75 0.30 -1.73 19.90
N LEU A 76 0.66 -0.92 18.90
CA LEU A 76 -0.10 -0.83 17.64
C LEU A 76 0.17 -2.00 16.70
N SER A 77 1.41 -2.51 16.64
CA SER A 77 1.82 -3.55 15.69
C SER A 77 0.98 -4.82 15.75
N PRO A 78 0.69 -5.42 16.92
CA PRO A 78 -0.14 -6.62 17.00
C PRO A 78 -1.56 -6.41 16.44
N ILE A 79 -2.15 -5.24 16.71
CA ILE A 79 -3.49 -4.88 16.20
C ILE A 79 -3.46 -4.83 14.66
N VAL A 80 -2.46 -4.14 14.11
CA VAL A 80 -2.30 -4.01 12.65
C VAL A 80 -2.10 -5.38 12.00
N GLN A 81 -1.24 -6.24 12.55
CA GLN A 81 -0.96 -7.58 12.02
C GLN A 81 -2.16 -8.53 12.12
N THR A 82 -3.05 -8.33 13.10
CA THR A 82 -4.29 -9.09 13.21
C THR A 82 -5.29 -8.68 12.13
N VAL A 83 -5.35 -7.40 11.78
CA VAL A 83 -6.37 -6.84 10.88
C VAL A 83 -5.90 -6.78 9.44
N LEU A 84 -4.62 -6.47 9.22
CA LEU A 84 -4.04 -6.23 7.90
C LEU A 84 -2.94 -7.24 7.57
N ARG A 85 -2.74 -7.47 6.29
CA ARG A 85 -1.67 -8.33 5.75
C ARG A 85 -1.00 -7.67 4.54
N PRO A 86 0.29 -7.99 4.28
CA PRO A 86 0.96 -7.52 3.07
C PRO A 86 0.44 -8.26 1.84
N GLY A 87 0.44 -7.57 0.69
CA GLY A 87 0.29 -8.16 -0.63
C GLY A 87 1.63 -8.57 -1.24
N ALA A 88 1.58 -9.25 -2.39
CA ALA A 88 2.78 -9.61 -3.13
C ALA A 88 3.46 -8.37 -3.71
N ILE A 89 4.78 -8.27 -3.53
CA ILE A 89 5.59 -7.12 -3.98
C ILE A 89 6.01 -7.32 -5.43
N ASN A 90 5.81 -6.27 -6.23
CA ASN A 90 6.31 -6.20 -7.59
C ASN A 90 7.36 -5.08 -7.71
N LEU A 91 8.48 -5.40 -8.32
CA LEU A 91 9.43 -4.40 -8.82
C LEU A 91 9.06 -4.08 -10.26
N GLN A 92 9.01 -2.81 -10.59
CA GLN A 92 8.59 -2.34 -11.91
C GLN A 92 9.62 -1.36 -12.48
N ARG A 93 9.99 -1.58 -13.75
CA ARG A 93 10.78 -0.65 -14.53
C ARG A 93 9.93 -0.01 -15.62
N TYR A 94 9.94 1.29 -15.68
CA TYR A 94 9.35 2.10 -16.74
C TYR A 94 10.47 2.76 -17.53
N THR A 95 10.59 2.39 -18.82
CA THR A 95 11.63 2.92 -19.71
C THR A 95 11.39 4.40 -20.00
N GLY A 96 12.43 5.21 -19.88
CA GLY A 96 12.38 6.65 -20.13
C GLY A 96 11.82 7.02 -21.49
N GLY A 97 10.95 8.03 -21.54
CA GLY A 97 10.27 8.51 -22.74
C GLY A 97 9.15 7.63 -23.28
N ARG A 98 9.04 6.36 -22.83
CA ARG A 98 8.06 5.39 -23.34
C ARG A 98 7.22 4.74 -22.24
N GLY A 99 7.86 4.15 -21.25
CA GLY A 99 7.20 3.37 -20.20
C GLY A 99 6.33 4.22 -19.30
N GLY A 100 5.20 3.67 -18.84
CA GLY A 100 4.29 4.37 -17.93
C GLY A 100 3.04 3.53 -17.65
N TYR A 101 2.19 4.06 -16.80
CA TYR A 101 0.84 3.54 -16.58
C TYR A 101 -0.16 4.70 -16.74
N PRO A 102 -0.34 5.22 -17.97
CA PRO A 102 -1.12 6.43 -18.21
C PRO A 102 -2.63 6.24 -18.05
N TYR A 103 -3.11 4.99 -18.01
CA TYR A 103 -4.51 4.69 -17.78
C TYR A 103 -4.92 5.06 -16.36
N TRP A 104 -6.03 5.81 -16.21
CA TRP A 104 -6.63 6.10 -14.92
C TRP A 104 -7.25 4.85 -14.32
N HIS A 105 -6.77 4.41 -13.17
CA HIS A 105 -7.21 3.17 -12.53
C HIS A 105 -7.30 3.32 -11.02
N CYS A 106 -8.01 2.39 -10.40
CA CYS A 106 -7.96 2.12 -8.98
C CYS A 106 -7.60 0.65 -8.76
N GLU A 107 -7.27 0.30 -7.53
CA GLU A 107 -6.78 -1.03 -7.19
C GLU A 107 -7.86 -1.99 -6.70
N LEU A 108 -9.04 -1.46 -6.37
CA LEU A 108 -10.16 -2.21 -5.81
C LEU A 108 -11.17 -2.54 -6.91
N TYR A 109 -11.11 -3.77 -7.42
CA TYR A 109 -12.04 -4.31 -8.42
C TYR A 109 -12.07 -5.84 -8.36
N PRO A 110 -13.18 -6.52 -8.74
CA PRO A 110 -13.22 -7.98 -8.81
C PRO A 110 -12.36 -8.47 -9.98
N ARG A 111 -11.35 -9.28 -9.69
CA ARG A 111 -10.43 -9.82 -10.72
C ARG A 111 -10.67 -11.29 -10.99
N ASP A 112 -11.03 -12.04 -9.96
CA ASP A 112 -11.19 -13.49 -9.98
C ASP A 112 -12.28 -13.93 -9.00
N ALA A 113 -12.64 -15.21 -9.07
CA ALA A 113 -13.70 -15.78 -8.23
C ALA A 113 -13.38 -15.76 -6.72
N HIS A 114 -12.10 -15.65 -6.34
CA HIS A 114 -11.68 -15.61 -4.93
C HIS A 114 -11.75 -14.20 -4.34
N GLY A 115 -11.94 -13.16 -5.18
CA GLY A 115 -12.08 -11.79 -4.74
C GLY A 115 -10.87 -11.21 -4.00
N GLU A 116 -9.67 -11.76 -4.20
CA GLU A 116 -8.46 -11.35 -3.47
C GLU A 116 -8.19 -9.84 -3.61
N THR A 117 -8.46 -9.28 -4.79
CA THR A 117 -8.28 -7.85 -5.05
C THR A 117 -9.28 -6.97 -4.30
N LEU A 118 -10.43 -7.51 -3.88
CA LEU A 118 -11.42 -6.79 -3.08
C LEU A 118 -10.99 -6.60 -1.61
N HIS A 119 -9.97 -7.33 -1.15
CA HIS A 119 -9.36 -7.13 0.16
C HIS A 119 -8.32 -5.99 0.19
N ARG A 120 -7.94 -5.41 -0.96
CA ARG A 120 -6.98 -4.30 -1.03
C ARG A 120 -7.55 -3.08 -0.34
N HIS A 121 -6.92 -2.66 0.73
CA HIS A 121 -7.33 -1.51 1.51
C HIS A 121 -6.52 -0.27 1.17
N LEU A 122 -5.20 -0.43 1.13
CA LEU A 122 -4.27 0.61 0.73
C LEU A 122 -3.36 0.09 -0.40
N LEU A 123 -2.95 0.98 -1.27
CA LEU A 123 -1.80 0.78 -2.15
C LEU A 123 -0.57 1.42 -1.51
N TRP A 124 0.62 0.92 -1.87
CA TRP A 124 1.87 1.58 -1.56
C TRP A 124 2.87 1.49 -2.71
N THR A 125 3.74 2.50 -2.80
CA THR A 125 4.83 2.57 -3.76
C THR A 125 6.06 3.16 -3.08
N ILE A 126 7.21 2.47 -3.17
CA ILE A 126 8.52 3.04 -2.87
C ILE A 126 9.19 3.37 -4.20
N TYR A 127 9.60 4.62 -4.37
CA TYR A 127 10.40 5.05 -5.49
C TYR A 127 11.86 4.64 -5.24
N LEU A 128 12.42 3.82 -6.15
CA LEU A 128 13.78 3.26 -5.97
C LEU A 128 14.86 4.17 -6.55
N ASN A 129 14.46 5.09 -7.43
CA ASN A 129 15.34 6.11 -8.00
C ASN A 129 14.59 7.39 -8.31
N ASP A 130 15.34 8.42 -8.56
CA ASP A 130 14.97 9.71 -9.15
C ASP A 130 16.04 10.08 -10.21
N GLY A 131 16.20 11.33 -10.58
CA GLY A 131 17.19 11.73 -11.59
C GLY A 131 16.66 11.66 -13.02
N PHE A 132 15.33 11.62 -13.19
CA PHE A 132 14.60 11.77 -14.46
C PHE A 132 13.53 12.86 -14.29
N GLY A 133 13.07 13.41 -15.42
CA GLY A 133 11.94 14.35 -15.41
C GLY A 133 10.60 13.62 -15.39
N GLU A 134 9.57 14.26 -14.93
CA GLU A 134 8.20 13.73 -14.86
C GLU A 134 8.10 12.39 -14.06
N GLY A 135 7.30 11.43 -14.53
CA GLY A 135 7.18 10.12 -13.88
C GLY A 135 6.37 10.11 -12.58
N GLU A 136 5.63 11.16 -12.28
CA GLU A 136 4.84 11.30 -11.06
C GLU A 136 3.74 10.24 -10.97
N THR A 137 3.33 9.91 -9.74
CA THR A 137 2.02 9.31 -9.48
C THR A 137 1.01 10.43 -9.37
N GLU A 138 0.02 10.44 -10.24
CA GLU A 138 -0.99 11.49 -10.32
C GLU A 138 -2.35 10.97 -9.86
N PHE A 139 -2.98 11.69 -8.91
CA PHE A 139 -4.30 11.40 -8.36
C PHE A 139 -5.35 12.31 -8.99
N LEU A 140 -6.39 11.70 -9.59
CA LEU A 140 -7.40 12.41 -10.36
C LEU A 140 -8.24 13.36 -9.49
N TYR A 141 -8.89 12.83 -8.48
CA TYR A 141 -9.84 13.61 -7.67
C TYR A 141 -9.15 14.56 -6.68
N GLN A 142 -7.95 14.22 -6.21
CA GLN A 142 -7.14 15.08 -5.36
C GLN A 142 -6.41 16.17 -6.15
N GLN A 143 -6.40 16.08 -7.50
CA GLN A 143 -5.67 16.98 -8.39
C GLN A 143 -4.20 17.14 -7.97
N ARG A 144 -3.56 16.02 -7.61
CA ARG A 144 -2.23 16.02 -7.02
C ARG A 144 -1.27 15.09 -7.77
N LYS A 145 -0.08 15.61 -8.04
CA LYS A 145 1.06 14.86 -8.56
C LYS A 145 2.09 14.66 -7.46
N ILE A 146 2.55 13.43 -7.30
CA ILE A 146 3.60 13.05 -6.35
C ILE A 146 4.86 12.76 -7.16
N ALA A 147 5.82 13.66 -7.06
CA ALA A 147 7.10 13.50 -7.73
C ALA A 147 7.90 12.33 -7.13
N PRO A 148 8.52 11.48 -7.95
CA PRO A 148 9.43 10.45 -7.48
C PRO A 148 10.60 11.06 -6.72
N ARG A 149 10.91 10.46 -5.56
CA ARG A 149 12.14 10.74 -4.79
C ARG A 149 12.67 9.41 -4.29
N ALA A 150 13.92 9.10 -4.59
CA ALA A 150 14.54 7.85 -4.17
C ALA A 150 14.36 7.61 -2.66
N GLY A 151 13.91 6.42 -2.30
CA GLY A 151 13.62 6.01 -0.92
C GLY A 151 12.31 6.54 -0.32
N SER A 152 11.54 7.40 -1.03
CA SER A 152 10.25 7.85 -0.50
C SER A 152 9.16 6.80 -0.64
N LEU A 153 8.29 6.73 0.35
CA LEU A 153 7.13 5.83 0.41
C LEU A 153 5.84 6.63 0.23
N LEU A 154 5.05 6.25 -0.76
CA LEU A 154 3.66 6.67 -0.96
C LEU A 154 2.73 5.61 -0.40
N ILE A 155 1.75 6.00 0.42
CA ILE A 155 0.62 5.17 0.83
C ILE A 155 -0.67 5.93 0.52
N ALA A 156 -1.65 5.25 -0.10
CA ALA A 156 -2.95 5.83 -0.43
C ALA A 156 -4.06 4.77 -0.39
N PRO A 157 -5.34 5.17 -0.22
CA PRO A 157 -6.48 4.26 -0.36
C PRO A 157 -6.54 3.58 -1.73
N ALA A 158 -6.93 2.29 -1.75
CA ALA A 158 -7.03 1.49 -2.96
C ALA A 158 -8.30 1.75 -3.79
N ALA A 159 -9.31 2.39 -3.19
CA ALA A 159 -10.63 2.60 -3.77
C ALA A 159 -10.66 3.67 -4.88
N PHE A 160 -11.75 3.71 -5.63
CA PHE A 160 -11.96 4.64 -6.75
C PHE A 160 -11.79 6.13 -6.39
N THR A 161 -12.00 6.49 -5.13
CA THR A 161 -11.76 7.86 -4.65
C THR A 161 -10.31 8.32 -4.82
N HIS A 162 -9.38 7.36 -4.95
CA HIS A 162 -7.97 7.60 -5.22
C HIS A 162 -7.57 7.03 -6.58
N THR A 163 -8.45 7.19 -7.57
CA THR A 163 -8.11 6.91 -8.98
C THR A 163 -6.85 7.66 -9.35
N HIS A 164 -5.87 6.93 -9.89
CA HIS A 164 -4.54 7.45 -10.17
C HIS A 164 -3.95 6.88 -11.44
N ARG A 165 -2.84 7.48 -11.88
CA ARG A 165 -2.02 7.00 -13.00
C ARG A 165 -0.55 7.23 -12.72
N GLY A 166 0.32 6.50 -13.44
CA GLY A 166 1.76 6.71 -13.44
C GLY A 166 2.20 7.44 -14.71
N ASN A 167 2.66 8.69 -14.57
CA ASN A 167 3.17 9.46 -15.70
C ASN A 167 4.47 8.85 -16.24
N ARG A 168 4.76 9.08 -17.52
CA ARG A 168 5.97 8.58 -18.18
C ARG A 168 7.20 9.35 -17.70
N PRO A 169 8.26 8.66 -17.26
CA PRO A 169 9.51 9.33 -16.92
C PRO A 169 10.19 9.84 -18.20
N GLN A 170 10.90 10.97 -18.10
CA GLN A 170 11.64 11.59 -19.19
C GLN A 170 13.14 11.62 -18.87
N GLY A 171 13.98 11.27 -19.83
CA GLY A 171 15.44 11.35 -19.69
C GLY A 171 16.11 10.24 -18.87
N GLY A 172 15.34 9.27 -18.37
CA GLY A 172 15.86 8.13 -17.63
C GLY A 172 14.76 7.14 -17.23
N ASP A 173 15.15 5.92 -16.87
CA ASP A 173 14.23 4.88 -16.44
C ASP A 173 13.77 5.14 -15.00
N LYS A 174 12.49 4.86 -14.72
CA LYS A 174 11.91 4.89 -13.37
C LYS A 174 11.79 3.47 -12.83
N PHE A 175 12.27 3.27 -11.60
CA PHE A 175 12.14 2.02 -10.87
C PHE A 175 11.30 2.22 -9.61
N ILE A 176 10.35 1.32 -9.37
CA ILE A 176 9.53 1.31 -8.15
C ILE A 176 9.40 -0.10 -7.58
N ALA A 177 9.22 -0.16 -6.26
CA ALA A 177 8.63 -1.31 -5.60
C ALA A 177 7.19 -0.96 -5.22
N THR A 178 6.23 -1.82 -5.53
CA THR A 178 4.81 -1.55 -5.26
C THR A 178 4.07 -2.80 -4.83
N SER A 179 3.07 -2.62 -3.99
CA SER A 179 2.12 -3.65 -3.56
C SER A 179 0.93 -3.01 -2.87
N TRP A 180 0.20 -3.83 -2.13
CA TRP A 180 -1.00 -3.47 -1.40
C TRP A 180 -0.89 -3.87 0.06
N ILE A 181 -1.66 -3.19 0.91
CA ILE A 181 -2.01 -3.62 2.25
C ILE A 181 -3.45 -4.06 2.18
N LEU A 182 -3.70 -5.33 2.53
CA LEU A 182 -4.98 -5.96 2.42
C LEU A 182 -5.58 -6.20 3.81
N PHE A 183 -6.91 -6.20 3.90
CA PHE A 183 -7.56 -6.79 5.06
C PHE A 183 -7.22 -8.28 5.17
N GLN A 184 -7.12 -8.78 6.39
CA GLN A 184 -7.15 -10.21 6.64
C GLN A 184 -8.45 -10.81 6.10
N ARG A 185 -8.42 -12.10 5.81
CA ARG A 185 -9.62 -12.82 5.40
C ARG A 185 -10.58 -12.96 6.57
N ALA A 186 -11.88 -12.99 6.28
CA ALA A 186 -12.92 -13.05 7.31
C ALA A 186 -12.71 -14.22 8.29
N GLU A 187 -12.26 -15.36 7.78
CA GLU A 187 -11.98 -16.56 8.59
C GLU A 187 -10.91 -16.32 9.65
N ARG A 188 -9.98 -15.38 9.41
CA ARG A 188 -8.97 -15.00 10.39
C ARG A 188 -9.42 -13.84 11.28
N LEU A 189 -10.17 -12.89 10.74
CA LEU A 189 -10.68 -11.74 11.51
C LEU A 189 -11.68 -12.17 12.56
N TYR A 190 -12.48 -13.20 12.28
CA TYR A 190 -13.59 -13.65 13.12
C TYR A 190 -13.40 -15.07 13.66
N ALA A 191 -12.18 -15.61 13.65
CA ALA A 191 -11.87 -16.98 14.10
C ALA A 191 -12.08 -17.21 15.62
N GLY A 192 -12.50 -16.22 16.39
CA GLY A 192 -12.71 -16.29 17.84
C GLY A 192 -14.11 -15.88 18.30
N GLY A 193 -15.08 -15.83 17.36
CA GLY A 193 -16.48 -15.53 17.64
C GLY A 193 -17.34 -16.78 17.80
#